data_2391fa81e8c5feb0e5411f588ceeb257
#
_entry.id   2391fa81e8c5feb0e5411f588ceeb257
#
_cell.length_a   1.000
_cell.length_b   1.000
_cell.length_c   1.000
_cell.angle_alpha   90.00
_cell.angle_beta   90.00
_cell.angle_gamma   90.00
#
_symmetry.space_group_name_H-M   'P 1'
#
loop_
_entity.id
_entity.type
_entity.pdbx_description
1 polymer ?
#
loop_
_entity_poly.entity_id
_entity_poly.type
_entity_poly.pdbx_seq_one_letter_code
_entity_poly.pdbx_strand_id
1 'polypeptide(L)'
;MDMSQLMFRDGLMDGERVLVTGGGTGLGKEMAEGFLKLGAEVHICGRRGGVCEETAEALMSAHGGKVVAHGCDIRVAEAINDMTDQIWMNHGPLTGLVNNAAGNFISRTEDLSIRG
;
A
#
# COMPACT_ATOMS: atom_id res chain seq x y z
N MET A 1 20.76 3.93 18.46
CA MET A 1 19.31 3.79 18.27
C MET A 1 18.94 4.37 16.93
N ASP A 2 18.24 3.60 16.13
CA ASP A 2 17.85 4.13 14.83
C ASP A 2 16.56 4.94 14.93
N MET A 3 16.24 5.63 13.84
CA MET A 3 15.10 6.52 13.80
C MET A 3 13.78 5.80 14.05
N SER A 4 13.64 4.58 13.55
CA SER A 4 12.39 3.84 13.70
C SER A 4 12.14 3.45 15.15
N GLN A 5 13.16 3.14 15.90
CA GLN A 5 13.01 2.80 17.31
C GLN A 5 12.62 4.03 18.13
N LEU A 6 13.06 5.20 17.71
CA LEU A 6 12.78 6.44 18.39
C LEU A 6 11.36 6.93 18.14
N MET A 7 10.91 6.83 16.91
CA MET A 7 9.65 7.43 16.47
C MET A 7 8.51 6.43 16.34
N PHE A 8 8.82 5.15 16.16
CA PHE A 8 7.81 4.14 15.87
C PHE A 8 7.99 2.94 16.78
N ARG A 9 6.92 2.57 17.45
CA ARG A 9 6.88 1.37 18.27
C ARG A 9 6.34 0.21 17.44
N ASP A 10 6.66 -1.01 17.87
CA ASP A 10 6.06 -2.19 17.25
C ASP A 10 4.54 -2.11 17.40
N GLY A 11 3.86 -2.44 16.33
CA GLY A 11 2.41 -2.41 16.33
C GLY A 11 1.80 -1.02 16.24
N LEU A 12 2.60 0.01 15.98
CA LEU A 12 2.10 1.39 15.88
C LEU A 12 0.96 1.51 14.87
N MET A 13 1.01 0.75 13.80
CA MET A 13 0.01 0.81 12.74
C MET A 13 -0.91 -0.41 12.71
N ASP A 14 -1.02 -1.12 13.81
CA ASP A 14 -1.96 -2.24 13.90
C ASP A 14 -3.38 -1.73 13.63
N GLY A 15 -4.09 -2.46 12.78
CA GLY A 15 -5.45 -2.07 12.42
C GLY A 15 -5.52 -1.10 11.25
N GLU A 16 -4.38 -0.56 10.80
CA GLU A 16 -4.36 0.32 9.64
C GLU A 16 -4.30 -0.48 8.35
N ARG A 17 -4.92 0.05 7.31
CA ARG A 17 -4.88 -0.54 5.97
C ARG A 17 -4.40 0.53 4.99
N VAL A 18 -3.21 0.34 4.46
CA VAL A 18 -2.52 1.36 3.67
C VAL A 18 -2.33 0.88 2.24
N LEU A 19 -2.64 1.76 1.28
CA LEU A 19 -2.35 1.50 -0.12
C LEU A 19 -1.13 2.32 -0.55
N VAL A 20 -0.14 1.65 -1.13
CA VAL A 20 1.05 2.29 -1.67
C VAL A 20 1.05 2.11 -3.18
N THR A 21 0.90 3.20 -3.92
CA THR A 21 0.98 3.15 -5.37
C THR A 21 2.45 3.06 -5.77
N GLY A 22 2.75 2.26 -6.80
CA GLY A 22 4.13 2.02 -7.16
C GLY A 22 4.90 1.24 -6.12
N GLY A 23 4.20 0.41 -5.33
CA GLY A 23 4.79 -0.33 -4.23
C GLY A 23 5.64 -1.52 -4.64
N GLY A 24 5.65 -1.87 -5.92
CA GLY A 24 6.36 -3.05 -6.39
C GLY A 24 7.88 -2.90 -6.45
N THR A 25 8.39 -1.70 -6.56
CA THR A 25 9.83 -1.45 -6.71
C THR A 25 10.25 -0.15 -6.04
N GLY A 26 11.55 0.00 -5.84
CA GLY A 26 12.16 1.25 -5.41
C GLY A 26 11.62 1.78 -4.10
N LEU A 27 11.43 3.08 -4.04
CA LEU A 27 11.00 3.77 -2.83
C LEU A 27 9.63 3.29 -2.35
N GLY A 28 8.72 2.99 -3.28
CA GLY A 28 7.41 2.46 -2.93
C GLY A 28 7.50 1.15 -2.18
N LYS A 29 8.39 0.26 -2.62
CA LYS A 29 8.62 -1.01 -1.93
C LYS A 29 9.17 -0.79 -0.53
N GLU A 30 10.10 0.15 -0.38
CA GLU A 30 10.68 0.46 0.93
C GLU A 30 9.62 1.00 1.88
N MET A 31 8.75 1.87 1.39
CA MET A 31 7.66 2.40 2.21
C MET A 31 6.68 1.31 2.61
N ALA A 32 6.32 0.45 1.67
CA ALA A 32 5.43 -0.68 1.96
C ALA A 32 6.03 -1.58 3.05
N GLU A 33 7.31 -1.86 2.95
CA GLU A 33 8.01 -2.66 3.95
C GLU A 33 7.96 -1.99 5.33
N GLY A 34 8.18 -0.68 5.37
CA GLY A 34 8.13 0.06 6.63
C GLY A 34 6.77 -0.02 7.30
N PHE A 35 5.70 0.19 6.54
CA PHE A 35 4.34 0.09 7.08
C PHE A 35 4.03 -1.33 7.56
N LEU A 36 4.45 -2.33 6.79
CA LEU A 36 4.24 -3.71 7.17
C LEU A 36 4.91 -4.04 8.50
N LYS A 37 6.13 -3.58 8.68
CA LYS A 37 6.88 -3.80 9.93
C LYS A 37 6.22 -3.13 11.13
N LEU A 38 5.46 -2.06 10.89
CA LEU A 38 4.72 -1.37 11.95
C LEU A 38 3.35 -1.98 12.23
N GLY A 39 2.98 -3.03 11.52
CA GLY A 39 1.75 -3.75 11.79
C GLY A 39 0.60 -3.48 10.83
N ALA A 40 0.78 -2.62 9.83
CA ALA A 40 -0.28 -2.32 8.88
C ALA A 40 -0.52 -3.50 7.92
N GLU A 41 -1.77 -3.62 7.49
CA GLU A 41 -2.09 -4.39 6.30
C GLU A 41 -1.76 -3.50 5.10
N VAL A 42 -0.89 -3.98 4.21
CA VAL A 42 -0.38 -3.16 3.12
C VAL A 42 -0.91 -3.67 1.79
N HIS A 43 -1.45 -2.76 1.00
CA HIS A 43 -1.83 -3.02 -0.38
C HIS A 43 -0.85 -2.27 -1.27
N ILE A 44 -0.35 -2.94 -2.28
CA ILE A 44 0.55 -2.32 -3.25
C ILE A 44 -0.05 -2.45 -4.63
N CYS A 45 0.13 -1.45 -5.45
CA CYS A 45 -0.37 -1.52 -6.82
C CYS A 45 0.64 -0.96 -7.81
N GLY A 46 0.52 -1.42 -9.03
CA GLY A 46 1.33 -0.97 -10.15
C GLY A 46 0.80 -1.61 -11.42
N ARG A 47 1.27 -1.11 -12.56
CA ARG A 47 0.83 -1.65 -13.85
C ARG A 47 1.28 -3.09 -14.07
N ARG A 48 2.41 -3.46 -13.47
CA ARG A 48 2.94 -4.81 -13.58
C ARG A 48 2.49 -5.63 -12.37
N GLY A 49 1.32 -6.25 -12.51
CA GLY A 49 0.75 -7.05 -11.42
C GLY A 49 1.69 -8.15 -10.95
N GLY A 50 2.40 -8.80 -11.86
CA GLY A 50 3.34 -9.85 -11.48
C GLY A 50 4.49 -9.35 -10.62
N VAL A 51 5.00 -8.15 -10.89
CA VAL A 51 6.05 -7.55 -10.07
C VAL A 51 5.51 -7.24 -8.68
N CYS A 52 4.29 -6.72 -8.60
CA CYS A 52 3.66 -6.45 -7.30
C CYS A 52 3.45 -7.73 -6.50
N GLU A 53 3.04 -8.80 -7.17
CA GLU A 53 2.85 -10.10 -6.51
C GLU A 53 4.16 -10.64 -5.95
N GLU A 54 5.24 -10.56 -6.72
CA GLU A 54 6.55 -10.99 -6.27
C GLU A 54 7.01 -10.20 -5.05
N THR A 55 6.80 -8.89 -5.08
CA THR A 55 7.15 -8.02 -3.97
C THR A 55 6.33 -8.36 -2.73
N ALA A 56 5.02 -8.56 -2.90
CA ALA A 56 4.15 -8.93 -1.80
C ALA A 56 4.61 -10.23 -1.13
N GLU A 57 4.93 -11.23 -1.93
CA GLU A 57 5.41 -12.51 -1.40
C GLU A 57 6.73 -12.36 -0.67
N ALA A 58 7.65 -11.58 -1.25
CA ALA A 58 8.96 -11.35 -0.63
C ALA A 58 8.82 -10.65 0.72
N LEU A 59 7.97 -9.64 0.80
CA LEU A 59 7.75 -8.91 2.05
C LEU A 59 7.10 -9.78 3.12
N MET A 60 6.11 -10.58 2.73
CA MET A 60 5.47 -11.47 3.67
C MET A 60 6.41 -12.58 4.15
N SER A 61 7.26 -13.07 3.27
CA SER A 61 8.27 -14.07 3.66
C SER A 61 9.29 -13.51 4.63
N ALA A 62 9.66 -12.25 4.44
CA ALA A 62 10.68 -11.63 5.29
C ALA A 62 10.13 -11.18 6.64
N HIS A 63 8.91 -10.70 6.69
CA HIS A 63 8.38 -10.01 7.87
C HIS A 63 7.08 -10.58 8.42
N GLY A 64 6.44 -11.45 7.70
CA GLY A 64 5.08 -11.87 8.03
C GLY A 64 4.08 -10.77 7.70
N GLY A 65 2.91 -10.83 8.30
CA GLY A 65 1.88 -9.85 8.05
C GLY A 65 1.12 -10.08 6.76
N LYS A 66 0.47 -9.04 6.28
CA LYS A 66 -0.39 -9.14 5.11
C LYS A 66 -0.06 -8.07 4.08
N VAL A 67 0.33 -8.50 2.90
CA VAL A 67 0.57 -7.64 1.75
C VAL A 67 -0.24 -8.16 0.58
N VAL A 68 -1.05 -7.30 -0.02
CA VAL A 68 -1.92 -7.67 -1.13
C VAL A 68 -1.50 -6.88 -2.36
N ALA A 69 -1.27 -7.58 -3.46
CA ALA A 69 -0.84 -6.98 -4.72
C ALA A 69 -2.03 -6.74 -5.64
N HIS A 70 -2.01 -5.61 -6.33
CA HIS A 70 -3.03 -5.25 -7.30
C HIS A 70 -2.37 -4.79 -8.60
N GLY A 71 -2.82 -5.36 -9.71
CA GLY A 71 -2.44 -4.85 -11.03
C GLY A 71 -3.37 -3.71 -11.38
N CYS A 72 -2.85 -2.50 -11.40
CA CYS A 72 -3.68 -1.33 -11.65
C CYS A 72 -2.84 -0.20 -12.26
N ASP A 73 -3.34 0.33 -13.36
CA ASP A 73 -2.76 1.52 -13.97
C ASP A 73 -3.44 2.74 -13.35
N ILE A 74 -2.73 3.46 -12.49
CA ILE A 74 -3.31 4.60 -11.78
C ILE A 74 -3.66 5.79 -12.68
N ARG A 75 -3.26 5.75 -13.93
CA ARG A 75 -3.66 6.77 -14.90
C ARG A 75 -5.09 6.57 -15.40
N VAL A 76 -5.66 5.41 -15.13
CA VAL A 76 -7.00 5.05 -15.57
C VAL A 76 -7.93 5.11 -14.36
N ALA A 77 -8.81 6.12 -14.34
CA ALA A 77 -9.69 6.33 -13.19
C ALA A 77 -10.58 5.13 -12.90
N GLU A 78 -11.07 4.47 -13.93
CA GLU A 78 -11.93 3.31 -13.78
C GLU A 78 -11.18 2.15 -13.11
N ALA A 79 -9.90 1.97 -13.46
CA ALA A 79 -9.09 0.93 -12.85
C ALA A 79 -8.86 1.22 -11.36
N ILE A 80 -8.66 2.48 -11.00
CA ILE A 80 -8.51 2.87 -9.59
C ILE A 80 -9.80 2.57 -8.84
N ASN A 81 -10.94 2.93 -9.40
CA ASN A 81 -12.22 2.70 -8.75
C ASN A 81 -12.47 1.20 -8.54
N ASP A 82 -12.19 0.39 -9.55
CA ASP A 82 -12.36 -1.05 -9.45
C ASP A 82 -11.46 -1.63 -8.36
N MET A 83 -10.22 -1.19 -8.30
CA MET A 83 -9.28 -1.66 -7.29
C MET A 83 -9.73 -1.28 -5.89
N THR A 84 -10.12 -0.02 -5.68
CA THR A 84 -10.52 0.44 -4.36
C THR A 84 -11.83 -0.22 -3.93
N ASP A 85 -12.75 -0.46 -4.85
CA ASP A 85 -13.97 -1.18 -4.55
C ASP A 85 -13.68 -2.62 -4.11
N GLN A 86 -12.76 -3.29 -4.78
CA GLN A 86 -12.37 -4.64 -4.40
C GLN A 86 -11.69 -4.68 -3.04
N ILE A 87 -10.85 -3.70 -2.75
CA ILE A 87 -10.23 -3.62 -1.43
C ILE A 87 -11.31 -3.45 -0.37
N TRP A 88 -12.24 -2.54 -0.61
CA TRP A 88 -13.34 -2.31 0.33
C TRP A 88 -14.15 -3.58 0.58
N MET A 89 -14.53 -4.26 -0.49
CA MET A 89 -15.40 -5.44 -0.38
C MET A 89 -14.70 -6.63 0.27
N ASN A 90 -13.42 -6.81 -0.02
CA ASN A 90 -12.70 -8.01 0.42
C ASN A 90 -11.93 -7.80 1.73
N HIS A 91 -11.59 -6.57 2.05
CA HIS A 91 -10.72 -6.27 3.18
C HIS A 91 -11.27 -5.19 4.10
N GLY A 92 -11.97 -4.20 3.56
CA GLY A 92 -12.51 -3.09 4.32
C GLY A 92 -11.94 -1.75 3.88
N PRO A 93 -12.22 -0.68 4.63
CA PRO A 93 -11.79 0.66 4.21
C PRO A 93 -10.29 0.86 4.31
N LEU A 94 -9.77 1.62 3.36
CA LEU A 94 -8.39 2.09 3.45
C LEU A 94 -8.31 3.19 4.50
N THR A 95 -7.25 3.17 5.29
CA THR A 95 -7.00 4.19 6.30
C THR A 95 -5.82 5.08 5.95
N GLY A 96 -5.05 4.70 4.94
CA GLY A 96 -3.93 5.50 4.48
C GLY A 96 -3.65 5.29 3.01
N LEU A 97 -3.06 6.30 2.39
CA LEU A 97 -2.65 6.25 0.99
C LEU A 97 -1.30 6.92 0.82
N VAL A 98 -0.40 6.21 0.16
CA VAL A 98 0.87 6.78 -0.29
C VAL A 98 0.88 6.77 -1.80
N ASN A 99 0.81 7.94 -2.40
CA ASN A 99 0.82 8.06 -3.84
C ASN A 99 2.24 8.31 -4.34
N ASN A 100 2.92 7.23 -4.64
CA ASN A 100 4.32 7.27 -5.06
C ASN A 100 4.50 7.12 -6.56
N ALA A 101 3.56 6.46 -7.22
CA ALA A 101 3.75 6.07 -8.62
C ALA A 101 3.74 7.24 -9.59
N ALA A 102 3.01 8.29 -9.29
CA ALA A 102 2.83 9.42 -10.21
C ALA A 102 3.82 10.57 -9.95
N GLY A 103 4.77 10.37 -9.07
CA GLY A 103 5.74 11.41 -8.77
C GLY A 103 5.10 12.59 -8.03
N ASN A 104 4.83 13.65 -8.75
CA ASN A 104 4.38 14.89 -8.12
C ASN A 104 2.90 14.95 -7.74
N PHE A 105 2.18 13.93 -8.06
CA PHE A 105 0.76 13.94 -7.79
C PHE A 105 0.48 13.81 -6.30
N ILE A 106 -0.33 14.71 -5.77
CA ILE A 106 -0.69 14.69 -4.36
C ILE A 106 -2.21 14.61 -4.26
N SER A 107 -2.68 13.65 -3.47
CA SER A 107 -4.11 13.45 -3.27
C SER A 107 -4.37 13.11 -1.82
N ARG A 108 -5.48 13.61 -1.31
CA ARG A 108 -5.93 13.23 0.03
C ARG A 108 -6.53 11.84 -0.01
N THR A 109 -6.31 11.09 1.03
CA THR A 109 -6.88 9.76 1.17
C THR A 109 -8.41 9.82 1.09
N GLU A 110 -9.00 10.78 1.72
CA GLU A 110 -10.45 10.96 1.74
C GLU A 110 -11.03 11.25 0.36
N ASP A 111 -10.28 11.93 -0.50
CA ASP A 111 -10.75 12.21 -1.87
C ASP A 111 -10.87 10.93 -2.67
N LEU A 112 -9.94 9.99 -2.47
CA LEU A 112 -10.00 8.72 -3.17
C LEU A 112 -11.06 7.79 -2.58
N SER A 113 -11.22 7.79 -1.28
CA SER A 113 -12.19 6.92 -0.63
C SER A 113 -13.64 7.32 -0.94
N ILE A 114 -13.91 8.58 -1.13
CA ILE A 114 -15.23 9.05 -1.51
C ILE A 114 -15.61 8.55 -2.90
N ARG A 115 -14.63 8.43 -3.76
CA ARG A 115 -14.86 8.01 -5.14
C ARG A 115 -15.03 6.51 -5.28
N GLY A 116 -14.44 5.79 -4.36
CA GLY A 116 -14.45 4.32 -4.37
C GLY A 116 -15.80 3.71 -4.14
#